data_986ccfa49d040f5c72edee89cf69b80b
#
_entry.id   986ccfa49d040f5c72edee89cf69b80b
#
_cell.length_a   1.000
_cell.length_b   1.000
_cell.length_c   1.000
_cell.angle_alpha   90.00
_cell.angle_beta   90.00
_cell.angle_gamma   90.00
#
_symmetry.space_group_name_H-M   'P 1'
#
loop_
_entity.id
_entity.type
_entity.pdbx_description
1 polymer ?
#
loop_
_entity_poly.entity_id
_entity_poly.type
_entity_poly.pdbx_seq_one_letter_code
_entity_poly.pdbx_strand_id
1 'polypeptide(L)'
;MENYKILLVEDDGSLIDGLEYSLKKDGFLVDIARNVQEFLHIYEKGKYDLLLLDVTLPDENGFEICEKVRKESEVPILFLTAADEEVNVVRGLDMGGDDYVSKPFRLNELLSRIHSLLRRAGKKDKKEEEKGRGRLESGNIHVDLHANRAYLGEQPLELTAQEYRLLCLFLLNPGAILTREQILDRLWDGNGDFVDDNTLSVYIRRLRSKIEADPSSPSHLVTVRGLGYQWKE
;
A
#
# COMPACT_ATOMS: atom_id res chain seq x y z
N MET A 1 -23.12 -1.83 -0.35
CA MET A 1 -21.69 -1.55 -0.54
C MET A 1 -21.60 -0.12 -1.00
N GLU A 2 -20.87 0.73 -0.31
CA GLU A 2 -20.60 2.11 -0.78
C GLU A 2 -19.78 2.00 -2.06
N ASN A 3 -20.33 2.51 -3.17
CA ASN A 3 -19.63 2.52 -4.45
C ASN A 3 -18.69 3.74 -4.45
N TYR A 4 -17.44 3.57 -4.06
CA TYR A 4 -16.44 4.63 -4.13
C TYR A 4 -16.25 5.12 -5.56
N LYS A 5 -16.10 6.43 -5.70
CA LYS A 5 -15.93 7.10 -6.99
C LYS A 5 -14.51 7.63 -7.17
N ILE A 6 -13.84 7.15 -8.23
CA ILE A 6 -12.46 7.50 -8.58
C ILE A 6 -12.46 8.42 -9.78
N LEU A 7 -11.64 9.48 -9.76
CA LEU A 7 -11.30 10.25 -10.93
C LEU A 7 -9.90 9.84 -11.41
N LEU A 8 -9.84 9.21 -12.57
CA LEU A 8 -8.60 8.84 -13.27
C LEU A 8 -8.18 9.99 -14.20
N VAL A 9 -6.97 10.49 -14.04
CA VAL A 9 -6.36 11.49 -14.92
C VAL A 9 -5.14 10.87 -15.60
N GLU A 10 -5.26 10.56 -16.87
CA GLU A 10 -4.28 9.80 -17.67
C GLU A 10 -4.54 10.10 -19.15
N ASP A 11 -3.52 10.25 -19.98
CA ASP A 11 -3.67 10.55 -21.41
C ASP A 11 -3.50 9.31 -22.31
N ASP A 12 -2.80 8.27 -21.87
CA ASP A 12 -2.66 7.03 -22.62
C ASP A 12 -3.97 6.26 -22.69
N GLY A 13 -4.58 6.23 -23.89
CA GLY A 13 -5.85 5.56 -24.12
C GLY A 13 -5.83 4.07 -23.78
N SER A 14 -4.72 3.36 -24.05
CA SER A 14 -4.61 1.93 -23.78
C SER A 14 -4.56 1.65 -22.28
N LEU A 15 -3.86 2.51 -21.53
CA LEU A 15 -3.79 2.42 -20.07
C LEU A 15 -5.13 2.77 -19.43
N ILE A 16 -5.80 3.80 -19.93
CA ILE A 16 -7.15 4.19 -19.50
C ILE A 16 -8.12 3.02 -19.63
N ASP A 17 -8.20 2.39 -20.83
CA ASP A 17 -9.14 1.29 -21.09
C ASP A 17 -8.89 0.12 -20.13
N GLY A 18 -7.62 -0.25 -19.89
CA GLY A 18 -7.24 -1.31 -18.97
C GLY A 18 -7.57 -1.01 -17.52
N LEU A 19 -7.29 0.23 -17.07
CA LEU A 19 -7.57 0.68 -15.72
C LEU A 19 -9.07 0.83 -15.47
N GLU A 20 -9.80 1.47 -16.38
CA GLU A 20 -11.24 1.63 -16.27
C GLU A 20 -11.96 0.29 -16.13
N TYR A 21 -11.63 -0.67 -17.01
CA TYR A 21 -12.19 -2.02 -16.92
C TYR A 21 -11.91 -2.67 -15.57
N SER A 22 -10.67 -2.59 -15.11
CA SER A 22 -10.24 -3.26 -13.89
C SER A 22 -10.82 -2.62 -12.62
N LEU A 23 -10.87 -1.29 -12.56
CA LEU A 23 -11.46 -0.55 -11.44
C LEU A 23 -12.97 -0.79 -11.36
N LYS A 24 -13.68 -0.77 -12.51
CA LYS A 24 -15.13 -1.08 -12.56
C LYS A 24 -15.41 -2.52 -12.14
N LYS A 25 -14.57 -3.47 -12.54
CA LYS A 25 -14.68 -4.88 -12.11
C LYS A 25 -14.51 -5.05 -10.62
N ASP A 26 -13.68 -4.21 -9.99
CA ASP A 26 -13.46 -4.18 -8.53
C ASP A 26 -14.56 -3.42 -7.78
N GLY A 27 -15.55 -2.86 -8.48
CA GLY A 27 -16.74 -2.22 -7.92
C GLY A 27 -16.67 -0.70 -7.79
N PHE A 28 -15.64 -0.05 -8.34
CA PHE A 28 -15.52 1.40 -8.33
C PHE A 28 -16.34 2.07 -9.44
N LEU A 29 -16.83 3.28 -9.17
CA LEU A 29 -17.30 4.20 -10.20
C LEU A 29 -16.11 5.00 -10.69
N VAL A 30 -15.93 5.15 -12.01
CA VAL A 30 -14.76 5.79 -12.59
C VAL A 30 -15.20 6.88 -13.57
N ASP A 31 -14.75 8.11 -13.32
CA ASP A 31 -14.74 9.20 -14.29
C ASP A 31 -13.29 9.37 -14.81
N ILE A 32 -13.14 9.85 -16.04
CA ILE A 32 -11.85 9.96 -16.72
C ILE A 32 -11.64 11.39 -17.19
N ALA A 33 -10.42 11.90 -16.98
CA ALA A 33 -9.91 13.13 -17.60
C ALA A 33 -8.59 12.78 -18.32
N ARG A 34 -8.36 13.33 -19.50
CA ARG A 34 -7.17 13.04 -20.32
C ARG A 34 -6.08 14.09 -20.21
N ASN A 35 -6.35 15.15 -19.51
CA ASN A 35 -5.45 16.29 -19.31
C ASN A 35 -5.96 17.16 -18.15
N VAL A 36 -5.18 18.15 -17.75
CA VAL A 36 -5.51 19.06 -16.65
C VAL A 36 -6.76 19.92 -16.96
N GLN A 37 -6.96 20.31 -18.22
CA GLN A 37 -8.14 21.09 -18.59
C GLN A 37 -9.43 20.30 -18.43
N GLU A 38 -9.46 19.03 -18.87
CA GLU A 38 -10.60 18.14 -18.63
C GLU A 38 -10.82 17.89 -17.14
N PHE A 39 -9.74 17.67 -16.37
CA PHE A 39 -9.82 17.53 -14.93
C PHE A 39 -10.53 18.75 -14.30
N LEU A 40 -10.09 19.96 -14.62
CA LEU A 40 -10.67 21.19 -14.07
C LEU A 40 -12.16 21.38 -14.44
N HIS A 41 -12.58 20.81 -15.56
CA HIS A 41 -13.96 20.86 -16.01
C HIS A 41 -14.89 19.91 -15.24
N ILE A 42 -14.40 18.72 -14.84
CA ILE A 42 -15.22 17.68 -14.23
C ILE A 42 -15.02 17.51 -12.73
N TYR A 43 -13.88 18.03 -12.19
CA TYR A 43 -13.60 17.96 -10.77
C TYR A 43 -14.53 18.87 -9.96
N GLU A 44 -15.19 18.28 -8.98
CA GLU A 44 -15.99 18.97 -7.98
C GLU A 44 -15.59 18.45 -6.60
N LYS A 45 -15.39 19.38 -5.65
CA LYS A 45 -15.04 19.04 -4.27
C LYS A 45 -16.10 18.12 -3.65
N GLY A 46 -15.65 17.01 -3.05
CA GLY A 46 -16.52 16.03 -2.39
C GLY A 46 -17.25 15.06 -3.32
N LYS A 47 -17.03 15.16 -4.64
CA LYS A 47 -17.62 14.26 -5.63
C LYS A 47 -16.86 12.93 -5.76
N TYR A 48 -15.55 12.95 -5.47
CA TYR A 48 -14.65 11.81 -5.64
C TYR A 48 -14.06 11.40 -4.31
N ASP A 49 -13.91 10.09 -4.14
CA ASP A 49 -13.32 9.48 -2.95
C ASP A 49 -11.81 9.27 -3.09
N LEU A 50 -11.30 9.27 -4.34
CA LEU A 50 -9.87 9.16 -4.66
C LEU A 50 -9.58 9.75 -6.04
N LEU A 51 -8.42 10.40 -6.15
CA LEU A 51 -7.84 10.84 -7.41
C LEU A 51 -6.67 9.93 -7.78
N LEU A 52 -6.67 9.42 -9.01
CA LEU A 52 -5.58 8.64 -9.60
C LEU A 52 -4.97 9.50 -10.71
N LEU A 53 -3.76 10.04 -10.48
CA LEU A 53 -3.18 11.09 -11.31
C LEU A 53 -1.89 10.61 -11.99
N ASP A 54 -1.84 10.66 -13.32
CA ASP A 54 -0.54 10.63 -13.99
C ASP A 54 0.26 11.89 -13.67
N VAL A 55 1.55 11.72 -13.43
CA VAL A 55 2.47 12.85 -13.24
C VAL A 55 2.71 13.57 -14.57
N THR A 56 2.84 12.83 -15.68
CA THR A 56 3.15 13.39 -16.99
C THR A 56 1.89 13.50 -17.84
N LEU A 57 1.33 14.69 -17.95
CA LEU A 57 0.15 14.99 -18.77
C LEU A 57 0.53 15.89 -19.95
N PRO A 58 -0.24 15.90 -21.05
CA PRO A 58 0.12 16.61 -22.28
C PRO A 58 0.11 18.14 -22.17
N ASP A 59 -0.65 18.71 -21.25
CA ASP A 59 -0.83 20.15 -21.07
C ASP A 59 -0.10 20.73 -19.85
N GLU A 60 -0.08 20.03 -18.71
CA GLU A 60 0.58 20.44 -17.47
C GLU A 60 1.03 19.19 -16.68
N ASN A 61 1.78 19.39 -15.60
CA ASN A 61 2.20 18.32 -14.73
C ASN A 61 1.08 17.94 -13.73
N GLY A 62 0.86 16.64 -13.47
CA GLY A 62 -0.14 16.17 -12.50
C GLY A 62 0.05 16.68 -11.08
N PHE A 63 1.26 17.14 -10.70
CA PHE A 63 1.48 17.79 -9.40
C PHE A 63 0.74 19.11 -9.26
N GLU A 64 0.50 19.83 -10.35
CA GLU A 64 -0.30 21.08 -10.31
C GLU A 64 -1.76 20.81 -9.97
N ILE A 65 -2.29 19.66 -10.40
CA ILE A 65 -3.61 19.19 -9.95
C ILE A 65 -3.59 19.01 -8.44
N CYS A 66 -2.58 18.32 -7.90
CA CYS A 66 -2.44 18.09 -6.47
C CYS A 66 -2.42 19.41 -5.69
N GLU A 67 -1.59 20.36 -6.08
CA GLU A 67 -1.54 21.69 -5.43
C GLU A 67 -2.89 22.42 -5.45
N LYS A 68 -3.59 22.37 -6.59
CA LYS A 68 -4.92 22.99 -6.72
C LYS A 68 -5.93 22.32 -5.80
N VAL A 69 -5.96 20.98 -5.78
CA VAL A 69 -6.89 20.21 -4.95
C VAL A 69 -6.62 20.40 -3.47
N ARG A 70 -5.36 20.40 -3.03
CA ARG A 70 -4.97 20.54 -1.61
C ARG A 70 -5.33 21.88 -0.99
N LYS A 71 -5.62 22.91 -1.79
CA LYS A 71 -6.13 24.20 -1.29
C LYS A 71 -7.53 24.07 -0.68
N GLU A 72 -8.30 23.07 -1.07
CA GLU A 72 -9.70 22.94 -0.70
C GLU A 72 -10.16 21.55 -0.28
N SER A 73 -9.35 20.49 -0.51
CA SER A 73 -9.76 19.11 -0.31
C SER A 73 -8.61 18.23 0.20
N GLU A 74 -8.97 17.31 1.08
CA GLU A 74 -8.12 16.24 1.61
C GLU A 74 -8.41 14.90 0.91
N VAL A 75 -9.04 14.91 -0.27
CA VAL A 75 -9.32 13.69 -1.03
C VAL A 75 -8.01 12.93 -1.29
N PRO A 76 -7.95 11.61 -1.07
CA PRO A 76 -6.75 10.84 -1.35
C PRO A 76 -6.27 10.98 -2.78
N ILE A 77 -4.96 11.18 -2.95
CA ILE A 77 -4.29 11.30 -4.24
C ILE A 77 -3.23 10.22 -4.37
N LEU A 78 -3.36 9.36 -5.39
CA LEU A 78 -2.39 8.36 -5.77
C LEU A 78 -1.77 8.75 -7.12
N PHE A 79 -0.46 8.95 -7.15
CA PHE A 79 0.26 9.27 -8.37
C PHE A 79 0.64 8.01 -9.16
N LEU A 80 0.51 8.09 -10.49
CA LEU A 80 1.14 7.18 -11.45
C LEU A 80 2.36 7.90 -12.03
N THR A 81 3.55 7.30 -11.94
CA THR A 81 4.81 7.96 -12.33
C THR A 81 5.68 7.02 -13.17
N ALA A 82 6.50 7.56 -14.06
CA ALA A 82 7.52 6.77 -14.75
C ALA A 82 8.63 6.35 -13.78
N ALA A 83 9.25 5.18 -14.00
CA ALA A 83 10.24 4.60 -13.08
C ALA A 83 11.53 5.42 -12.94
N ASP A 84 11.85 6.29 -13.91
CA ASP A 84 13.02 7.16 -13.94
C ASP A 84 12.80 8.53 -13.26
N GLU A 85 11.60 8.76 -12.74
CA GLU A 85 11.21 10.01 -12.07
C GLU A 85 11.25 9.93 -10.53
N GLU A 86 12.10 9.10 -9.93
CA GLU A 86 12.21 8.95 -8.46
C GLU A 86 12.41 10.29 -7.72
N VAL A 87 13.08 11.26 -8.33
CA VAL A 87 13.25 12.62 -7.77
C VAL A 87 11.90 13.36 -7.69
N ASN A 88 10.98 13.08 -8.61
CA ASN A 88 9.65 13.66 -8.64
C ASN A 88 8.72 13.02 -7.62
N VAL A 89 8.96 11.78 -7.22
CA VAL A 89 8.17 11.07 -6.19
C VAL A 89 8.26 11.75 -4.83
N VAL A 90 9.47 12.10 -4.39
CA VAL A 90 9.69 12.83 -3.12
C VAL A 90 8.97 14.17 -3.18
N ARG A 91 9.09 14.89 -4.30
CA ARG A 91 8.41 16.16 -4.53
C ARG A 91 6.89 16.04 -4.49
N GLY A 92 6.31 14.99 -5.11
CA GLY A 92 4.87 14.76 -5.13
C GLY A 92 4.29 14.49 -3.75
N LEU A 93 5.00 13.74 -2.91
CA LEU A 93 4.61 13.49 -1.52
C LEU A 93 4.72 14.76 -0.66
N ASP A 94 5.77 15.58 -0.84
CA ASP A 94 5.94 16.85 -0.18
C ASP A 94 4.84 17.87 -0.59
N MET A 95 4.31 17.76 -1.80
CA MET A 95 3.20 18.56 -2.31
C MET A 95 1.81 18.08 -1.87
N GLY A 96 1.75 17.01 -1.07
CA GLY A 96 0.51 16.51 -0.46
C GLY A 96 -0.11 15.30 -1.14
N GLY A 97 0.60 14.59 -2.00
CA GLY A 97 0.21 13.26 -2.47
C GLY A 97 0.22 12.24 -1.32
N ASP A 98 -0.68 11.26 -1.35
CA ASP A 98 -0.79 10.25 -0.28
C ASP A 98 0.00 8.98 -0.57
N ASP A 99 0.23 8.65 -1.85
CA ASP A 99 1.03 7.49 -2.29
C ASP A 99 1.35 7.62 -3.79
N TYR A 100 2.20 6.72 -4.30
CA TYR A 100 2.55 6.65 -5.72
C TYR A 100 2.75 5.20 -6.18
N VAL A 101 2.65 4.99 -7.50
CA VAL A 101 2.93 3.71 -8.18
C VAL A 101 3.73 4.00 -9.44
N SER A 102 4.90 3.33 -9.57
CA SER A 102 5.77 3.49 -10.75
C SER A 102 5.29 2.65 -11.93
N LYS A 103 5.22 3.24 -13.11
CA LYS A 103 4.95 2.56 -14.38
C LYS A 103 6.24 1.84 -14.88
N PRO A 104 6.17 0.57 -15.35
CA PRO A 104 5.00 -0.29 -15.41
C PRO A 104 4.66 -0.93 -14.06
N PHE A 105 3.38 -0.95 -13.69
CA PHE A 105 2.90 -1.51 -12.44
C PHE A 105 2.04 -2.77 -12.61
N ARG A 106 1.93 -3.55 -11.56
CA ARG A 106 0.99 -4.67 -11.51
C ARG A 106 -0.38 -4.17 -11.01
N LEU A 107 -1.44 -4.61 -11.69
CA LEU A 107 -2.80 -4.21 -11.35
C LEU A 107 -3.16 -4.49 -9.88
N ASN A 108 -2.78 -5.65 -9.35
CA ASN A 108 -3.05 -6.02 -7.96
C ASN A 108 -2.36 -5.09 -6.96
N GLU A 109 -1.17 -4.57 -7.29
CA GLU A 109 -0.48 -3.58 -6.46
C GLU A 109 -1.27 -2.28 -6.43
N LEU A 110 -1.66 -1.76 -7.60
CA LEU A 110 -2.45 -0.54 -7.72
C LEU A 110 -3.76 -0.64 -6.93
N LEU A 111 -4.54 -1.72 -7.11
CA LEU A 111 -5.80 -1.95 -6.39
C LEU A 111 -5.58 -2.02 -4.87
N SER A 112 -4.53 -2.70 -4.41
CA SER A 112 -4.19 -2.77 -2.97
C SER A 112 -3.92 -1.38 -2.37
N ARG A 113 -3.22 -0.50 -3.09
CA ARG A 113 -2.95 0.88 -2.66
C ARG A 113 -4.22 1.73 -2.65
N ILE A 114 -5.05 1.63 -3.69
CA ILE A 114 -6.35 2.30 -3.76
C ILE A 114 -7.21 1.93 -2.55
N HIS A 115 -7.40 0.64 -2.28
CA HIS A 115 -8.16 0.18 -1.11
C HIS A 115 -7.58 0.69 0.21
N SER A 116 -6.26 0.74 0.32
CA SER A 116 -5.59 1.27 1.52
C SER A 116 -5.87 2.76 1.73
N LEU A 117 -5.82 3.56 0.66
CA LEU A 117 -6.09 5.00 0.70
C LEU A 117 -7.56 5.29 1.04
N LEU A 118 -8.50 4.63 0.36
CA LEU A 118 -9.93 4.78 0.61
C LEU A 118 -10.32 4.41 2.04
N ARG A 119 -9.75 3.31 2.57
CA ARG A 119 -9.95 2.92 3.97
C ARG A 119 -9.46 3.98 4.95
N ARG A 120 -8.34 4.67 4.67
CA ARG A 120 -7.82 5.77 5.51
C ARG A 120 -8.71 7.01 5.44
N ALA A 121 -9.23 7.35 4.25
CA ALA A 121 -10.08 8.52 4.04
C ALA A 121 -11.46 8.37 4.66
N GLY A 122 -12.11 7.20 4.53
CA GLY A 122 -13.42 6.91 5.12
C GLY A 122 -13.44 6.93 6.65
N LYS A 123 -12.28 7.01 7.29
CA LYS A 123 -12.11 7.06 8.75
C LYS A 123 -12.22 8.43 9.38
N LYS A 124 -12.25 9.52 8.61
CA LYS A 124 -12.40 10.87 9.21
C LYS A 124 -13.77 11.07 9.89
N ASP A 125 -14.82 10.32 9.49
CA ASP A 125 -16.17 10.47 10.04
C ASP A 125 -16.59 9.44 11.11
N LYS A 126 -15.73 8.44 11.42
CA LYS A 126 -16.06 7.38 12.41
C LYS A 126 -15.00 7.25 13.50
N LYS A 127 -14.73 8.34 14.22
CA LYS A 127 -13.72 8.35 15.29
C LYS A 127 -14.06 7.49 16.53
N GLU A 128 -15.19 6.81 16.62
CA GLU A 128 -15.58 6.07 17.83
C GLU A 128 -15.66 4.54 17.71
N GLU A 129 -15.64 3.93 16.50
CA GLU A 129 -15.79 2.46 16.39
C GLU A 129 -14.55 1.68 15.92
N GLU A 130 -13.41 2.32 15.66
CA GLU A 130 -12.27 1.68 15.00
C GLU A 130 -10.95 1.62 15.78
N LYS A 131 -11.01 1.41 17.09
CA LYS A 131 -9.78 1.07 17.85
C LYS A 131 -9.13 -0.27 17.44
N GLY A 132 -9.75 -1.06 16.54
CA GLY A 132 -9.29 -2.40 16.17
C GLY A 132 -8.75 -2.61 14.75
N ARG A 133 -9.04 -1.75 13.76
CA ARG A 133 -8.78 -2.07 12.34
C ARG A 133 -7.48 -1.54 11.71
N GLY A 134 -6.77 -0.65 12.37
CA GLY A 134 -5.42 -0.17 11.95
C GLY A 134 -4.29 -0.81 12.73
N ARG A 135 -4.58 -1.79 13.59
CA ARG A 135 -3.63 -2.46 14.45
C ARG A 135 -3.71 -3.97 14.22
N LEU A 136 -2.56 -4.58 13.96
CA LEU A 136 -2.44 -6.03 14.00
C LEU A 136 -1.90 -6.41 15.38
N GLU A 137 -2.52 -7.39 16.02
CA GLU A 137 -2.14 -7.83 17.36
C GLU A 137 -2.03 -9.36 17.41
N SER A 138 -1.01 -9.85 18.08
CA SER A 138 -0.87 -11.27 18.46
C SER A 138 -0.03 -11.34 19.73
N GLY A 139 -0.66 -11.78 20.81
CA GLY A 139 -0.04 -11.79 22.13
C GLY A 139 0.43 -10.39 22.57
N ASN A 140 1.74 -10.26 22.84
CA ASN A 140 2.35 -8.98 23.20
C ASN A 140 2.95 -8.20 22.01
N ILE A 141 2.78 -8.70 20.79
CA ILE A 141 3.25 -8.04 19.56
C ILE A 141 2.09 -7.28 18.95
N HIS A 142 2.30 -6.02 18.64
CA HIS A 142 1.34 -5.22 17.90
C HIS A 142 2.00 -4.33 16.86
N VAL A 143 1.30 -4.11 15.75
CA VAL A 143 1.74 -3.27 14.64
C VAL A 143 0.69 -2.20 14.41
N ASP A 144 1.11 -0.94 14.48
CA ASP A 144 0.34 0.19 14.01
C ASP A 144 0.60 0.37 12.51
N LEU A 145 -0.39 -0.02 11.69
CA LEU A 145 -0.31 0.07 10.23
C LEU A 145 -0.36 1.51 9.71
N HIS A 146 -0.83 2.46 10.53
CA HIS A 146 -0.87 3.87 10.15
C HIS A 146 0.47 4.56 10.40
N ALA A 147 1.09 4.26 11.56
CA ALA A 147 2.39 4.80 11.90
C ALA A 147 3.55 4.02 11.27
N ASN A 148 3.29 2.90 10.58
CA ASN A 148 4.29 1.93 10.12
C ASN A 148 5.27 1.52 11.24
N ARG A 149 4.73 1.29 12.44
CA ARG A 149 5.51 0.94 13.64
C ARG A 149 5.04 -0.37 14.24
N ALA A 150 6.00 -1.16 14.71
CA ALA A 150 5.75 -2.39 15.45
C ALA A 150 6.26 -2.25 16.89
N TYR A 151 5.64 -2.99 17.80
CA TYR A 151 5.94 -2.95 19.22
C TYR A 151 5.91 -4.36 19.81
N LEU A 152 6.75 -4.57 20.82
CA LEU A 152 6.72 -5.73 21.70
C LEU A 152 6.34 -5.25 23.11
N GLY A 153 5.11 -5.50 23.53
CA GLY A 153 4.51 -4.80 24.68
C GLY A 153 4.42 -3.31 24.39
N GLU A 154 5.01 -2.49 25.26
CA GLU A 154 5.08 -1.02 25.09
C GLU A 154 6.37 -0.54 24.40
N GLN A 155 7.31 -1.44 24.11
CA GLN A 155 8.59 -1.08 23.53
C GLN A 155 8.53 -1.10 21.98
N PRO A 156 8.96 -0.01 21.31
CA PRO A 156 9.02 0.02 19.86
C PRO A 156 10.08 -0.98 19.35
N LEU A 157 9.71 -1.75 18.32
CA LEU A 157 10.61 -2.65 17.61
C LEU A 157 11.32 -1.90 16.48
N GLU A 158 12.64 -1.88 16.51
CA GLU A 158 13.45 -1.36 15.41
C GLU A 158 13.54 -2.40 14.30
N LEU A 159 12.61 -2.33 13.36
CA LEU A 159 12.55 -3.21 12.19
C LEU A 159 13.02 -2.46 10.93
N THR A 160 13.78 -3.15 10.08
CA THR A 160 13.97 -2.71 8.71
C THR A 160 12.66 -2.81 7.93
N ALA A 161 12.54 -2.14 6.78
CA ALA A 161 11.33 -2.18 5.96
C ALA A 161 10.91 -3.62 5.58
N GLN A 162 11.88 -4.49 5.29
CA GLN A 162 11.61 -5.89 4.96
C GLN A 162 11.18 -6.72 6.16
N GLU A 163 11.79 -6.52 7.32
CA GLU A 163 11.38 -7.19 8.57
C GLU A 163 9.97 -6.75 8.99
N TYR A 164 9.64 -5.46 8.83
CA TYR A 164 8.30 -4.94 9.07
C TYR A 164 7.25 -5.58 8.14
N ARG A 165 7.53 -5.62 6.82
CA ARG A 165 6.64 -6.27 5.85
C ARG A 165 6.45 -7.75 6.16
N LEU A 166 7.53 -8.44 6.52
CA LEU A 166 7.50 -9.86 6.90
C LEU A 166 6.64 -10.07 8.15
N LEU A 167 6.77 -9.24 9.17
CA LEU A 167 5.93 -9.30 10.38
C LEU A 167 4.46 -9.07 10.03
N CYS A 168 4.12 -8.04 9.27
CA CYS A 168 2.75 -7.76 8.82
C CYS A 168 2.18 -8.94 8.02
N LEU A 169 2.97 -9.54 7.12
CA LEU A 169 2.53 -10.69 6.33
C LEU A 169 2.10 -11.85 7.22
N PHE A 170 2.85 -12.16 8.27
CA PHE A 170 2.50 -13.23 9.19
C PHE A 170 1.31 -12.90 10.09
N LEU A 171 1.24 -11.68 10.62
CA LEU A 171 0.11 -11.23 11.45
C LEU A 171 -1.22 -11.15 10.68
N LEU A 172 -1.17 -10.94 9.36
CA LEU A 172 -2.34 -10.96 8.48
C LEU A 172 -2.79 -12.40 8.10
N ASN A 173 -1.94 -13.39 8.36
CA ASN A 173 -2.22 -14.80 8.04
C ASN A 173 -1.99 -15.70 9.26
N PRO A 174 -2.63 -15.44 10.43
CA PRO A 174 -2.41 -16.20 11.65
C PRO A 174 -2.83 -17.66 11.43
N GLY A 175 -2.02 -18.59 11.92
CA GLY A 175 -2.28 -20.01 11.81
C GLY A 175 -2.08 -20.62 10.41
N ALA A 176 -1.94 -19.82 9.37
CA ALA A 176 -1.68 -20.30 8.02
C ALA A 176 -0.20 -20.68 7.83
N ILE A 177 0.05 -21.77 7.10
CA ILE A 177 1.40 -22.11 6.65
C ILE A 177 1.66 -21.36 5.35
N LEU A 178 2.65 -20.46 5.37
CA LEU A 178 3.12 -19.76 4.19
C LEU A 178 4.35 -20.46 3.62
N THR A 179 4.29 -20.85 2.35
CA THR A 179 5.45 -21.45 1.68
C THR A 179 6.54 -20.40 1.46
N ARG A 180 7.79 -20.87 1.27
CA ARG A 180 8.91 -19.96 0.99
C ARG A 180 8.65 -19.11 -0.25
N GLU A 181 8.14 -19.72 -1.31
CA GLU A 181 7.76 -19.07 -2.56
C GLU A 181 6.70 -17.98 -2.33
N GLN A 182 5.62 -18.31 -1.61
CA GLN A 182 4.57 -17.34 -1.28
C GLN A 182 5.08 -16.13 -0.47
N ILE A 183 6.04 -16.35 0.42
CA ILE A 183 6.65 -15.28 1.22
C ILE A 183 7.53 -14.41 0.32
N LEU A 184 8.38 -15.04 -0.51
CA LEU A 184 9.25 -14.35 -1.45
C LEU A 184 8.44 -13.51 -2.44
N ASP A 185 7.43 -14.07 -3.07
CA ASP A 185 6.54 -13.37 -4.00
C ASP A 185 5.91 -12.10 -3.37
N ARG A 186 5.44 -12.20 -2.12
CA ARG A 186 4.77 -11.08 -1.45
C ARG A 186 5.71 -10.01 -0.90
N LEU A 187 6.96 -10.34 -0.64
CA LEU A 187 7.94 -9.41 -0.08
C LEU A 187 8.81 -8.74 -1.13
N TRP A 188 9.07 -9.42 -2.27
CA TRP A 188 10.04 -8.97 -3.29
C TRP A 188 9.46 -8.81 -4.69
N ASP A 189 8.16 -8.98 -4.88
CA ASP A 189 7.45 -8.88 -6.17
C ASP A 189 7.39 -7.45 -6.76
N GLY A 190 8.41 -6.64 -6.57
CA GLY A 190 8.44 -5.27 -7.09
C GLY A 190 9.77 -4.81 -7.70
N ASN A 191 10.91 -5.41 -7.39
CA ASN A 191 12.22 -4.81 -7.74
C ASN A 191 13.19 -5.73 -8.47
N GLY A 192 12.75 -6.81 -9.13
CA GLY A 192 13.64 -7.58 -10.02
C GLY A 192 14.88 -8.24 -9.37
N ASP A 193 15.10 -8.06 -8.08
CA ASP A 193 16.15 -8.74 -7.36
C ASP A 193 15.73 -10.18 -7.13
N PHE A 194 16.40 -11.11 -7.78
CA PHE A 194 16.34 -12.53 -7.47
C PHE A 194 16.82 -12.74 -6.03
N VAL A 195 15.88 -12.72 -5.09
CA VAL A 195 16.21 -13.00 -3.69
C VAL A 195 16.32 -14.51 -3.54
N ASP A 196 17.53 -14.97 -3.32
CA ASP A 196 17.86 -16.36 -3.06
C ASP A 196 17.13 -16.86 -1.77
N ASP A 197 16.76 -18.12 -1.76
CA ASP A 197 16.16 -18.85 -0.64
C ASP A 197 16.94 -18.65 0.69
N ASN A 198 18.25 -18.43 0.61
CA ASN A 198 19.10 -18.13 1.75
C ASN A 198 18.74 -16.78 2.39
N THR A 199 18.36 -15.79 1.60
CA THR A 199 18.03 -14.44 2.07
C THR A 199 16.77 -14.45 2.94
N LEU A 200 15.72 -15.20 2.57
CA LEU A 200 14.53 -15.36 3.41
C LEU A 200 14.89 -15.93 4.79
N SER A 201 15.74 -16.95 4.84
CA SER A 201 16.16 -17.54 6.12
C SER A 201 16.88 -16.55 7.02
N VAL A 202 17.64 -15.62 6.45
CA VAL A 202 18.29 -14.51 7.20
C VAL A 202 17.23 -13.56 7.79
N TYR A 203 16.23 -13.15 7.01
CA TYR A 203 15.17 -12.26 7.51
C TYR A 203 14.32 -12.93 8.59
N ILE A 204 13.95 -14.20 8.42
CA ILE A 204 13.26 -14.98 9.46
C ILE A 204 14.09 -15.01 10.75
N ARG A 205 15.39 -15.29 10.66
CA ARG A 205 16.29 -15.31 11.83
C ARG A 205 16.37 -13.94 12.50
N ARG A 206 16.52 -12.86 11.72
CA ARG A 206 16.59 -11.49 12.24
C ARG A 206 15.28 -11.07 12.90
N LEU A 207 14.14 -11.40 12.29
CA LEU A 207 12.84 -11.09 12.87
C LEU A 207 12.66 -11.84 14.20
N ARG A 208 12.96 -13.14 14.24
CA ARG A 208 12.92 -13.94 15.48
C ARG A 208 13.78 -13.32 16.59
N SER A 209 14.98 -12.86 16.28
CA SER A 209 15.85 -12.24 17.28
C SER A 209 15.29 -10.96 17.91
N LYS A 210 14.26 -10.37 17.30
CA LYS A 210 13.61 -9.14 17.78
C LYS A 210 12.28 -9.39 18.48
N ILE A 211 11.59 -10.49 18.14
CA ILE A 211 10.21 -10.75 18.64
C ILE A 211 10.10 -11.96 19.56
N GLU A 212 11.04 -12.91 19.50
CA GLU A 212 11.00 -14.14 20.30
C GLU A 212 11.85 -14.01 21.57
N ALA A 213 11.39 -14.60 22.67
CA ALA A 213 12.18 -14.70 23.88
C ALA A 213 13.42 -15.60 23.69
N ASP A 214 13.25 -16.70 22.92
CA ASP A 214 14.35 -17.56 22.46
C ASP A 214 14.23 -17.79 20.95
N PRO A 215 15.08 -17.12 20.14
CA PRO A 215 15.08 -17.27 18.69
C PRO A 215 15.36 -18.68 18.17
N SER A 216 16.00 -19.54 19.00
CA SER A 216 16.31 -20.94 18.65
C SER A 216 15.12 -21.88 18.89
N SER A 217 14.20 -21.47 19.78
CA SER A 217 12.95 -22.16 20.09
C SER A 217 11.75 -21.21 19.94
N PRO A 218 11.44 -20.76 18.72
CA PRO A 218 10.44 -19.71 18.49
C PRO A 218 9.02 -20.18 18.84
N SER A 219 8.30 -19.33 19.54
CA SER A 219 6.90 -19.55 19.94
C SER A 219 5.91 -19.02 18.91
N HIS A 220 6.19 -17.85 18.31
CA HIS A 220 5.31 -17.20 17.35
C HIS A 220 5.63 -17.58 15.90
N LEU A 221 6.86 -17.34 15.44
CA LEU A 221 7.27 -17.56 14.06
C LEU A 221 7.95 -18.94 13.92
N VAL A 222 7.17 -19.99 13.74
CA VAL A 222 7.68 -21.36 13.72
C VAL A 222 8.01 -21.85 12.30
N THR A 223 8.99 -22.77 12.21
CA THR A 223 9.31 -23.46 10.95
C THR A 223 8.48 -24.73 10.85
N VAL A 224 7.75 -24.88 9.75
CA VAL A 224 7.06 -26.12 9.39
C VAL A 224 7.92 -26.86 8.37
N ARG A 225 8.61 -27.90 8.82
CA ARG A 225 9.61 -28.63 8.01
C ARG A 225 9.03 -29.10 6.66
N GLY A 226 9.73 -28.78 5.58
CA GLY A 226 9.34 -29.16 4.22
C GLY A 226 8.22 -28.32 3.61
N LEU A 227 7.56 -27.41 4.37
CA LEU A 227 6.43 -26.61 3.91
C LEU A 227 6.72 -25.11 3.92
N GLY A 228 7.31 -24.57 4.98
CA GLY A 228 7.55 -23.14 5.09
C GLY A 228 7.54 -22.65 6.53
N TYR A 229 6.82 -21.53 6.76
CA TYR A 229 6.74 -20.89 8.07
C TYR A 229 5.29 -20.62 8.45
N GLN A 230 5.01 -20.57 9.75
CA GLN A 230 3.69 -20.36 10.31
C GLN A 230 3.77 -19.40 11.48
N TRP A 231 2.79 -18.50 11.59
CA TRP A 231 2.57 -17.71 12.79
C TRP A 231 1.65 -18.45 13.75
N LYS A 232 2.09 -18.61 14.98
CA LYS A 232 1.28 -19.16 16.09
C LYS A 232 0.91 -18.02 17.03
N GLU A 233 -0.34 -17.98 17.44
CA GLU A 233 -0.86 -17.11 18.50
C GLU A 233 -0.50 -17.65 19.89
#